data_d8309c33be83930f44d3902f23348c0e
#
_entry.id   d8309c33be83930f44d3902f23348c0e
#
_cell.length_a   1.000
_cell.length_b   1.000
_cell.length_c   1.000
_cell.angle_alpha   90.00
_cell.angle_beta   90.00
_cell.angle_gamma   90.00
#
_symmetry.space_group_name_H-M   'P 1'
#
loop_
_entity.id
_entity.type
_entity.pdbx_description
1 polymer ?
#
loop_
_entity_poly.entity_id
_entity_poly.type
_entity_poly.pdbx_seq_one_letter_code
_entity_poly.pdbx_strand_id
1 'polypeptide(L)'
;MSASVLYMSMSLDGYIAGSNDEPGNPGGDGFDRLHEWIVTPDGEFGRPSGPAGQLWDEWNATGAVLVGRRTVEQIDHWKGGHHGVPIFVPSHRPPVLRWRTIRW
;
A
#
# COMPACT_ATOMS: atom_id res chain seq x y z
N MET A 1 -12.17 -5.33 -20.79
CA MET A 1 -11.38 -4.08 -20.70
C MET A 1 -10.78 -3.96 -19.32
N SER A 2 -9.48 -3.66 -19.26
CA SER A 2 -8.79 -3.44 -17.98
C SER A 2 -8.84 -1.97 -17.58
N ALA A 3 -8.89 -1.73 -16.28
CA ALA A 3 -8.83 -0.39 -15.73
C ALA A 3 -7.77 -0.33 -14.64
N SER A 4 -7.13 0.82 -14.51
CA SER A 4 -6.23 1.09 -13.40
C SER A 4 -6.84 2.13 -12.47
N VAL A 5 -6.65 1.94 -11.16
CA VAL A 5 -7.17 2.82 -10.13
C VAL A 5 -6.03 3.22 -9.21
N LEU A 6 -5.96 4.49 -8.86
CA LEU A 6 -5.02 5.00 -7.87
C LEU A 6 -5.70 5.09 -6.51
N TYR A 7 -5.14 4.41 -5.52
CA TYR A 7 -5.57 4.52 -4.13
C TYR A 7 -4.51 5.26 -3.34
N MET A 8 -4.90 6.34 -2.68
CA MET A 8 -3.97 7.16 -1.91
C MET A 8 -4.70 7.79 -0.74
N SER A 9 -4.22 7.55 0.48
CA SER A 9 -4.67 8.28 1.65
C SER A 9 -3.91 9.59 1.77
N MET A 10 -4.62 10.67 2.09
CA MET A 10 -4.05 12.00 2.10
C MET A 10 -4.63 12.80 3.27
N SER A 11 -3.80 13.61 3.90
CA SER A 11 -4.25 14.55 4.93
C SER A 11 -5.03 15.71 4.31
N LEU A 12 -5.75 16.46 5.14
CA LEU A 12 -6.55 17.60 4.66
C LEU A 12 -5.69 18.69 4.00
N ASP A 13 -4.43 18.82 4.40
CA ASP A 13 -3.49 19.78 3.83
C ASP A 13 -2.64 19.19 2.69
N GLY A 14 -2.98 18.00 2.20
CA GLY A 14 -2.45 17.46 0.96
C GLY A 14 -1.20 16.59 1.07
N TYR A 15 -0.82 16.13 2.26
CA TYR A 15 0.35 15.28 2.43
C TYR A 15 -0.03 13.80 2.42
N ILE A 16 0.79 12.99 1.73
CA ILE A 16 0.64 11.54 1.65
C ILE A 16 1.70 10.78 2.46
N ALA A 17 2.68 11.51 3.00
CA ALA A 17 3.74 10.96 3.83
C ALA A 17 4.18 12.02 4.84
N GLY A 18 4.68 11.58 5.97
CA GLY A 18 5.29 12.44 6.97
C GLY A 18 6.80 12.58 6.79
N SER A 19 7.43 13.29 7.70
CA SER A 19 8.88 13.42 7.77
C SER A 19 9.52 12.09 8.15
N ASN A 20 10.80 11.92 7.80
CA ASN A 20 11.60 10.74 8.18
C ASN A 20 11.09 9.43 7.58
N ASP A 21 10.55 9.47 6.38
CA ASP A 21 10.12 8.26 5.68
C ASP A 21 11.35 7.44 5.25
N GLU A 22 11.40 6.20 5.73
CA GLU A 22 12.52 5.28 5.51
C GLU A 22 12.06 3.83 5.74
N PRO A 23 12.86 2.81 5.41
CA PRO A 23 12.45 1.41 5.59
C PRO A 23 12.04 1.03 7.03
N GLY A 24 12.62 1.66 8.03
CA GLY A 24 12.22 1.47 9.43
C GLY A 24 11.03 2.30 9.87
N ASN A 25 10.57 3.22 9.01
CA ASN A 25 9.47 4.13 9.28
C ASN A 25 8.70 4.41 7.98
N PRO A 26 8.00 3.41 7.44
CA PRO A 26 7.34 3.54 6.14
C PRO A 26 6.28 4.63 6.15
N GLY A 27 6.35 5.51 5.15
CA GLY A 27 5.44 6.65 5.05
C GLY A 27 5.76 7.81 5.99
N GLY A 28 6.74 7.66 6.89
CA GLY A 28 7.18 8.73 7.78
C GLY A 28 6.33 8.90 9.04
N ASP A 29 6.65 9.91 9.82
CA ASP A 29 6.02 10.18 11.09
C ASP A 29 4.53 10.52 10.91
N GLY A 30 3.68 9.85 11.68
CA GLY A 30 2.22 10.07 11.65
C GLY A 30 1.49 9.41 10.48
N PHE A 31 2.18 8.66 9.63
CA PHE A 31 1.57 8.00 8.49
C PHE A 31 0.43 7.04 8.86
N ASP A 32 0.54 6.36 9.97
CA ASP A 32 -0.49 5.42 10.44
C ASP A 32 -1.86 6.09 10.62
N ARG A 33 -1.88 7.37 10.94
CA ARG A 33 -3.14 8.12 11.12
C ARG A 33 -3.95 8.24 9.83
N LEU A 34 -3.29 8.18 8.67
CA LEU A 34 -3.97 8.21 7.38
C LEU A 34 -4.71 6.90 7.09
N HIS A 35 -4.43 5.84 7.84
CA HIS A 35 -4.97 4.50 7.63
C HIS A 35 -5.86 4.02 8.78
N GLU A 36 -6.14 4.86 9.78
CA GLU A 36 -6.97 4.51 10.93
C GLU A 36 -8.38 4.06 10.50
N TRP A 37 -8.86 4.58 9.39
CA TRP A 37 -10.21 4.27 8.88
C TRP A 37 -10.39 2.80 8.44
N ILE A 38 -9.30 2.07 8.24
CA ILE A 38 -9.32 0.64 7.89
C ILE A 38 -8.75 -0.24 9.00
N VAL A 39 -8.57 0.30 10.19
CA VAL A 39 -8.09 -0.46 11.35
C VAL A 39 -9.28 -0.86 12.21
N THR A 40 -9.41 -2.16 12.47
CA THR A 40 -10.47 -2.71 13.31
C THR A 40 -10.15 -2.49 14.80
N PRO A 41 -11.15 -2.67 15.73
CA PRO A 41 -10.91 -2.47 17.15
C PRO A 41 -9.77 -3.30 17.75
N ASP A 42 -9.42 -4.43 17.14
CA ASP A 42 -8.31 -5.29 17.56
C ASP A 42 -6.97 -4.89 16.92
N GLY A 43 -6.91 -3.77 16.21
CA GLY A 43 -5.67 -3.22 15.68
C GLY A 43 -5.22 -3.81 14.34
N GLU A 44 -6.04 -4.63 13.72
CA GLU A 44 -5.76 -5.22 12.41
C GLU A 44 -6.41 -4.44 11.28
N PHE A 45 -5.90 -4.56 10.06
CA PHE A 45 -6.59 -4.04 8.90
C PHE A 45 -7.82 -4.89 8.59
N GLY A 46 -8.94 -4.24 8.30
CA GLY A 46 -10.17 -4.94 8.03
C GLY A 46 -11.20 -4.06 7.34
N ARG A 47 -12.25 -4.71 6.84
CA ARG A 47 -13.30 -4.03 6.10
C ARG A 47 -14.05 -3.05 7.01
N PRO A 48 -14.02 -1.74 6.70
CA PRO A 48 -14.81 -0.78 7.46
C PRO A 48 -16.31 -0.89 7.10
N SER A 49 -17.16 -0.37 7.97
CA SER A 49 -18.59 -0.31 7.72
C SER A 49 -18.95 0.87 6.81
N GLY A 50 -20.16 0.84 6.21
CA GLY A 50 -20.68 1.93 5.41
C GLY A 50 -19.96 2.09 4.05
N PRO A 51 -19.95 3.31 3.49
CA PRO A 51 -19.37 3.56 2.16
C PRO A 51 -17.87 3.20 2.06
N ALA A 52 -17.13 3.33 3.14
CA ALA A 52 -15.72 2.93 3.17
C ALA A 52 -15.53 1.43 2.91
N GLY A 53 -16.53 0.61 3.26
CA GLY A 53 -16.50 -0.81 2.95
C GLY A 53 -16.54 -1.12 1.46
N GLN A 54 -17.22 -0.30 0.68
CA GLN A 54 -17.26 -0.44 -0.78
C GLN A 54 -15.88 -0.18 -1.38
N LEU A 55 -15.16 0.82 -0.89
CA LEU A 55 -13.79 1.10 -1.31
C LEU A 55 -12.85 -0.06 -0.95
N TRP A 56 -13.01 -0.63 0.22
CA TRP A 56 -12.28 -1.81 0.65
C TRP A 56 -12.53 -3.00 -0.29
N ASP A 57 -13.78 -3.25 -0.65
CA ASP A 57 -14.16 -4.34 -1.55
C ASP A 57 -13.55 -4.14 -2.95
N GLU A 58 -13.62 -2.92 -3.48
CA GLU A 58 -13.03 -2.57 -4.77
C GLU A 58 -11.51 -2.78 -4.77
N TRP A 59 -10.84 -2.35 -3.71
CA TRP A 59 -9.40 -2.53 -3.54
C TRP A 59 -9.03 -4.02 -3.57
N ASN A 60 -9.76 -4.85 -2.83
CA ASN A 60 -9.47 -6.28 -2.77
C ASN A 60 -9.89 -7.04 -4.03
N ALA A 61 -10.68 -6.45 -4.90
CA ALA A 61 -11.05 -7.03 -6.19
C ALA A 61 -10.02 -6.80 -7.29
N THR A 62 -8.98 -5.99 -7.05
CA THR A 62 -7.92 -5.76 -8.03
C THR A 62 -7.11 -7.04 -8.25
N GLY A 63 -6.66 -7.27 -9.49
CA GLY A 63 -5.91 -8.47 -9.86
C GLY A 63 -4.40 -8.31 -9.84
N ALA A 64 -3.90 -7.09 -9.63
CA ALA A 64 -2.47 -6.81 -9.57
C ALA A 64 -2.23 -5.47 -8.88
N VAL A 65 -1.04 -5.30 -8.32
CA VAL A 65 -0.59 -4.04 -7.72
C VAL A 65 0.57 -3.50 -8.54
N LEU A 66 0.51 -2.22 -8.89
CA LEU A 66 1.59 -1.50 -9.54
C LEU A 66 2.09 -0.43 -8.56
N VAL A 67 3.35 -0.48 -8.20
CA VAL A 67 3.89 0.37 -7.14
C VAL A 67 5.32 0.80 -7.44
N GLY A 68 5.69 2.00 -7.00
CA GLY A 68 7.04 2.50 -7.14
C GLY A 68 8.04 1.78 -6.22
N ARG A 69 9.29 1.77 -6.65
CA ARG A 69 10.38 1.10 -5.93
C ARG A 69 10.51 1.59 -4.48
N ARG A 70 10.52 2.91 -4.28
CA ARG A 70 10.68 3.48 -2.93
C ARG A 70 9.58 3.01 -1.97
N THR A 71 8.35 2.99 -2.44
CA THR A 71 7.21 2.54 -1.62
C THR A 71 7.37 1.08 -1.22
N VAL A 72 7.68 0.21 -2.17
CA VAL A 72 7.79 -1.22 -1.87
C VAL A 72 8.97 -1.51 -0.95
N GLU A 73 10.06 -0.80 -1.08
CA GLU A 73 11.23 -0.96 -0.20
C GLU A 73 10.93 -0.47 1.22
N GLN A 74 10.22 0.64 1.38
CA GLN A 74 9.88 1.17 2.71
C GLN A 74 9.01 0.22 3.53
N ILE A 75 8.07 -0.45 2.89
CA ILE A 75 7.17 -1.38 3.58
C ILE A 75 7.67 -2.83 3.55
N ASP A 76 8.97 -3.02 3.30
CA ASP A 76 9.61 -4.32 3.26
C ASP A 76 8.87 -5.31 2.34
N HIS A 77 8.49 -4.81 1.13
CA HIS A 77 7.88 -5.62 0.07
C HIS A 77 6.57 -6.32 0.49
N TRP A 78 5.84 -5.78 1.50
CA TRP A 78 4.67 -6.42 2.12
C TRP A 78 4.95 -7.90 2.48
N LYS A 79 6.21 -8.24 2.78
CA LYS A 79 6.65 -9.63 3.00
C LYS A 79 6.24 -10.57 1.85
N GLY A 80 6.19 -10.06 0.63
CA GLY A 80 5.83 -10.81 -0.57
C GLY A 80 4.34 -10.95 -0.83
N GLY A 81 3.47 -10.32 -0.03
CA GLY A 81 2.03 -10.46 -0.18
C GLY A 81 1.25 -9.16 -0.11
N HIS A 82 0.39 -8.93 -1.07
CA HIS A 82 -0.56 -7.82 -1.08
C HIS A 82 -1.89 -8.39 -1.59
N HIS A 83 -2.80 -8.68 -0.68
CA HIS A 83 -4.09 -9.35 -0.90
C HIS A 83 -4.06 -10.50 -1.94
N GLY A 84 -2.97 -11.25 -1.99
CA GLY A 84 -2.86 -12.45 -2.82
C GLY A 84 -2.58 -12.25 -4.29
N VAL A 85 -2.31 -11.03 -4.75
CA VAL A 85 -2.08 -10.73 -6.17
C VAL A 85 -0.63 -10.36 -6.46
N PRO A 86 -0.19 -10.48 -7.73
CA PRO A 86 1.16 -10.09 -8.11
C PRO A 86 1.41 -8.59 -7.92
N ILE A 87 2.65 -8.26 -7.57
CA ILE A 87 3.11 -6.88 -7.41
C ILE A 87 4.12 -6.58 -8.53
N PHE A 88 3.91 -5.50 -9.26
CA PHE A 88 4.79 -5.04 -10.35
C PHE A 88 5.48 -3.75 -9.93
N VAL A 89 6.81 -3.73 -10.04
CA VAL A 89 7.63 -2.58 -9.64
C VAL A 89 8.45 -2.09 -10.83
N PRO A 90 8.07 -0.99 -11.48
CA PRO A 90 8.93 -0.35 -12.49
C PRO A 90 10.20 0.16 -11.83
N SER A 91 11.37 -0.23 -12.37
CA SER A 91 12.64 0.20 -11.82
C SER A 91 13.74 0.11 -12.87
N HIS A 92 14.65 1.09 -12.86
CA HIS A 92 15.85 1.09 -13.71
C HIS A 92 17.00 0.32 -13.08
N ARG A 93 16.86 -0.15 -11.84
CA ARG A 93 17.91 -0.86 -11.10
C ARG A 93 17.41 -2.25 -10.72
N PRO A 94 18.30 -3.26 -10.70
CA PRO A 94 17.91 -4.58 -10.24
C PRO A 94 17.47 -4.54 -8.76
N PRO A 95 16.61 -5.46 -8.34
CA PRO A 95 16.18 -5.55 -6.94
C PRO A 95 17.32 -6.06 -6.07
N VAL A 96 17.37 -5.58 -4.83
CA VAL A 96 18.25 -6.12 -3.80
C VAL A 96 17.66 -7.41 -3.23
N LEU A 97 16.35 -7.43 -3.06
CA LEU A 97 15.61 -8.56 -2.50
C LEU A 97 14.60 -9.07 -3.53
N ARG A 98 14.52 -10.40 -3.69
CA ARG A 98 13.61 -11.01 -4.65
C ARG A 98 12.53 -11.83 -3.94
N TRP A 99 11.30 -11.55 -4.31
CA TRP A 99 10.12 -12.29 -3.84
C TRP A 99 9.40 -12.87 -5.06
N ARG A 100 8.85 -14.09 -4.92
CA ARG A 100 8.17 -14.77 -6.05
C ARG A 100 6.99 -13.98 -6.60
N THR A 101 6.30 -13.25 -5.74
CA THR A 101 5.10 -12.49 -6.07
C THR A 101 5.40 -11.09 -6.59
N ILE A 102 6.66 -10.67 -6.61
CA ILE A 102 7.06 -9.34 -7.03
C ILE A 102 7.84 -9.43 -8.36
N ARG A 103 7.39 -8.67 -9.33
CA ARG A 103 8.01 -8.53 -10.65
C ARG A 103 8.67 -7.16 -10.76
N TRP A 104 9.94 -7.18 -11.14
CA TRP A 104 10.76 -5.98 -11.26
C TRP A 104 10.98 -5.59 -12.73
#